data_20a30d0b8b2fc1e15c7dfbd3707f3605
#
_entry.id   20a30d0b8b2fc1e15c7dfbd3707f3605
#
_cell.length_a   1.000
_cell.length_b   1.000
_cell.length_c   1.000
_cell.angle_alpha   90.00
_cell.angle_beta   90.00
_cell.angle_gamma   90.00
#
_symmetry.space_group_name_H-M   'P 1'
#
loop_
_entity.id
_entity.type
_entity.pdbx_description
1 polymer ?
#
loop_
_entity_poly.entity_id
_entity_poly.type
_entity_poly.pdbx_seq_one_letter_code
_entity_poly.pdbx_strand_id
1 'polypeptide(L)'
;MLLDHYLPHYDVTETHAVVVDADTDLTWQAVRRSDLSRSAVIHVLLELRSLPNRLQGVLNGRPSETARPPLTLDDMERAGFLLLDERSGHEIVFGSVVQPWKAVTDDKPAPQVEADRFAAFDIPGYVKVAFNIRVEPYGSGRALITTETRTAATDPASLRRFARYWLLVGPFSALIRRLTLRIVKSDAERRPGLTSTTRPPDA
;
A
#
# COMPACT_ATOMS: atom_id res chain seq x y z
N MET A 1 7.54 8.29 14.80
CA MET A 1 6.91 7.84 13.55
C MET A 1 5.40 7.91 13.72
N LEU A 2 4.64 8.42 12.71
CA LEU A 2 3.17 8.53 12.85
C LEU A 2 2.51 7.17 13.09
N LEU A 3 3.01 6.12 12.44
CA LEU A 3 2.48 4.77 12.58
C LEU A 3 2.45 4.25 14.03
N ASP A 4 3.35 4.73 14.90
CA ASP A 4 3.39 4.34 16.31
C ASP A 4 2.18 4.85 17.12
N HIS A 5 1.51 5.90 16.67
CA HIS A 5 0.30 6.42 17.30
C HIS A 5 -0.91 5.54 17.04
N TYR A 6 -0.95 4.89 15.86
CA TYR A 6 -2.12 4.13 15.42
C TYR A 6 -2.02 2.65 15.70
N LEU A 7 -0.81 2.07 15.64
CA LEU A 7 -0.61 0.66 15.90
C LEU A 7 0.74 0.40 16.60
N PRO A 8 0.89 0.83 17.89
CA PRO A 8 2.12 0.66 18.66
C PRO A 8 2.40 -0.81 18.99
N HIS A 9 1.35 -1.62 19.17
CA HIS A 9 1.43 -3.05 19.44
C HIS A 9 0.90 -3.82 18.24
N TYR A 10 1.67 -4.78 17.76
CA TYR A 10 1.35 -5.57 16.57
C TYR A 10 1.88 -7.00 16.70
N ASP A 11 1.23 -7.91 16.00
CA ASP A 11 1.60 -9.32 15.95
C ASP A 11 2.56 -9.64 14.80
N VAL A 12 2.42 -8.89 13.68
CA VAL A 12 3.24 -9.06 12.48
C VAL A 12 3.65 -7.68 11.96
N THR A 13 4.92 -7.58 11.56
CA THR A 13 5.43 -6.39 10.87
C THR A 13 6.27 -6.78 9.66
N GLU A 14 6.27 -5.90 8.67
CA GLU A 14 7.07 -6.03 7.46
C GLU A 14 7.56 -4.66 7.03
N THR A 15 8.88 -4.51 6.89
CA THR A 15 9.52 -3.24 6.51
C THR A 15 10.33 -3.43 5.24
N HIS A 16 10.20 -2.49 4.32
CA HIS A 16 11.01 -2.40 3.10
C HIS A 16 11.51 -0.99 2.93
N ALA A 17 12.72 -0.85 2.40
CA ALA A 17 13.34 0.43 2.13
C ALA A 17 14.08 0.44 0.81
N VAL A 18 14.22 1.61 0.21
CA VAL A 18 15.04 1.84 -0.99
C VAL A 18 15.65 3.24 -0.93
N VAL A 19 16.91 3.34 -1.33
CA VAL A 19 17.57 4.64 -1.55
C VAL A 19 17.25 5.13 -2.95
N VAL A 20 16.91 6.41 -3.05
CA VAL A 20 16.52 7.11 -4.27
C VAL A 20 17.55 8.19 -4.55
N ASP A 21 18.07 8.25 -5.77
CA ASP A 21 19.04 9.27 -6.21
C ASP A 21 18.32 10.56 -6.67
N ALA A 22 17.42 11.04 -5.80
CA ALA A 22 16.69 12.29 -5.89
C ALA A 22 16.48 12.84 -4.48
N ASP A 23 16.25 14.15 -4.36
CA ASP A 23 15.96 14.77 -3.08
C ASP A 23 14.60 14.35 -2.51
N THR A 24 14.33 14.76 -1.28
CA THR A 24 13.09 14.39 -0.56
C THR A 24 11.84 14.94 -1.25
N ASP A 25 11.89 16.14 -1.84
CA ASP A 25 10.73 16.77 -2.44
C ASP A 25 10.33 16.07 -3.75
N LEU A 26 11.28 15.80 -4.62
CA LEU A 26 11.06 15.02 -5.85
C LEU A 26 10.59 13.60 -5.52
N THR A 27 11.20 13.00 -4.50
CA THR A 27 10.84 11.65 -4.06
C THR A 27 9.42 11.62 -3.49
N TRP A 28 9.02 12.61 -2.68
CA TRP A 28 7.65 12.71 -2.16
C TRP A 28 6.63 12.92 -3.28
N GLN A 29 6.93 13.78 -4.25
CA GLN A 29 6.07 13.95 -5.43
C GLN A 29 5.89 12.64 -6.20
N ALA A 30 6.95 11.85 -6.34
CA ALA A 30 6.85 10.53 -6.97
C ALA A 30 5.99 9.58 -6.14
N VAL A 31 6.12 9.55 -4.80
CA VAL A 31 5.25 8.77 -3.90
C VAL A 31 3.78 9.09 -4.15
N ARG A 32 3.43 10.36 -4.30
CA ARG A 32 2.03 10.80 -4.51
C ARG A 32 1.49 10.44 -5.90
N ARG A 33 2.32 10.56 -6.93
CA ARG A 33 1.89 10.52 -8.35
C ARG A 33 2.13 9.20 -9.06
N SER A 34 2.99 8.31 -8.51
CA SER A 34 3.29 7.05 -9.16
C SER A 34 2.04 6.18 -9.32
N ASP A 35 1.78 5.80 -10.55
CA ASP A 35 0.71 4.88 -10.88
C ASP A 35 1.22 3.44 -10.79
N LEU A 36 0.79 2.73 -9.76
CA LEU A 36 1.14 1.34 -9.50
C LEU A 36 0.44 0.37 -10.47
N SER A 37 -0.64 0.84 -11.13
CA SER A 37 -1.38 0.04 -12.10
C SER A 37 -0.57 -0.27 -13.36
N ARG A 38 0.52 0.45 -13.60
CA ARG A 38 1.45 0.21 -14.73
C ARG A 38 2.18 -1.13 -14.64
N SER A 39 2.28 -1.72 -13.47
CA SER A 39 2.96 -2.99 -13.29
C SER A 39 2.02 -4.17 -13.49
N ALA A 40 2.20 -4.88 -14.62
CA ALA A 40 1.47 -6.12 -14.87
C ALA A 40 1.67 -7.15 -13.75
N VAL A 41 2.87 -7.17 -13.11
CA VAL A 41 3.18 -8.06 -12.01
C VAL A 41 2.37 -7.71 -10.77
N ILE A 42 2.25 -6.41 -10.42
CA ILE A 42 1.40 -5.98 -9.30
C ILE A 42 -0.04 -6.39 -9.56
N HIS A 43 -0.55 -6.23 -10.78
CA HIS A 43 -1.89 -6.68 -11.14
C HIS A 43 -2.08 -8.17 -10.92
N VAL A 44 -1.19 -8.99 -11.48
CA VAL A 44 -1.26 -10.45 -11.32
C VAL A 44 -1.24 -10.84 -9.84
N LEU A 45 -0.41 -10.18 -9.02
CA LEU A 45 -0.31 -10.46 -7.58
C LEU A 45 -1.57 -10.01 -6.82
N LEU A 46 -2.15 -8.87 -7.18
CA LEU A 46 -3.44 -8.42 -6.61
C LEU A 46 -4.57 -9.35 -7.02
N GLU A 47 -4.56 -9.82 -8.26
CA GLU A 47 -5.52 -10.81 -8.73
C GLU A 47 -5.37 -12.15 -8.01
N LEU A 48 -4.14 -12.66 -7.87
CA LEU A 48 -3.87 -13.88 -7.10
C LEU A 48 -4.32 -13.74 -5.64
N ARG A 49 -4.10 -12.58 -5.03
CA ARG A 49 -4.61 -12.28 -3.69
C ARG A 49 -6.13 -12.31 -3.63
N SER A 50 -6.82 -11.91 -4.69
CA SER A 50 -8.28 -11.87 -4.78
C SER A 50 -8.90 -13.21 -5.24
N LEU A 51 -8.09 -14.20 -5.65
CA LEU A 51 -8.57 -15.49 -6.13
C LEU A 51 -9.56 -16.19 -5.21
N PRO A 52 -9.36 -16.27 -3.87
CA PRO A 52 -10.35 -16.86 -2.98
C PRO A 52 -11.71 -16.17 -3.07
N ASN A 53 -11.71 -14.84 -3.20
CA ASN A 53 -12.92 -14.02 -3.30
C ASN A 53 -13.58 -14.16 -4.68
N ARG A 54 -12.78 -14.25 -5.76
CA ARG A 54 -13.28 -14.42 -7.14
C ARG A 54 -13.89 -15.80 -7.38
N LEU A 55 -13.28 -16.85 -6.86
CA LEU A 55 -13.85 -18.20 -6.97
C LEU A 55 -15.24 -18.26 -6.31
N GLN A 56 -15.41 -17.60 -5.16
CA GLN A 56 -16.73 -17.49 -4.53
C GLN A 56 -17.69 -16.59 -5.32
N GLY A 57 -17.19 -15.50 -5.95
CA GLY A 57 -17.97 -14.62 -6.81
C GLY A 57 -18.47 -15.30 -8.09
N VAL A 58 -17.62 -16.08 -8.75
CA VAL A 58 -17.98 -16.86 -9.95
C VAL A 58 -19.02 -17.93 -9.62
N LEU A 59 -18.90 -18.60 -8.47
CA LEU A 59 -19.91 -19.54 -7.98
C LEU A 59 -21.26 -18.87 -7.72
N ASN A 60 -21.26 -17.55 -7.44
CA ASN A 60 -22.46 -16.74 -7.18
C ASN A 60 -22.94 -15.96 -8.42
N GLY A 61 -22.38 -16.20 -9.61
CA GLY A 61 -22.85 -15.65 -10.90
C GLY A 61 -22.60 -14.15 -11.13
N ARG A 62 -21.61 -13.55 -10.44
CA ARG A 62 -21.25 -12.12 -10.62
C ARG A 62 -20.03 -11.96 -11.50
N PRO A 63 -20.12 -11.32 -12.70
CA PRO A 63 -18.96 -11.02 -13.52
C PRO A 63 -18.09 -9.95 -12.86
N SER A 64 -16.77 -10.17 -12.88
CA SER A 64 -15.78 -9.19 -12.42
C SER A 64 -15.59 -8.13 -13.51
N GLU A 65 -15.83 -6.87 -13.20
CA GLU A 65 -15.54 -5.76 -14.11
C GLU A 65 -14.02 -5.66 -14.38
N THR A 66 -13.66 -5.56 -15.67
CA THR A 66 -12.28 -5.56 -16.15
C THR A 66 -11.67 -4.16 -16.32
N ALA A 67 -12.34 -3.11 -15.90
CA ALA A 67 -11.79 -1.76 -15.93
C ALA A 67 -10.66 -1.63 -14.89
N ARG A 68 -9.48 -1.21 -15.35
CA ARG A 68 -8.29 -0.98 -14.53
C ARG A 68 -8.16 0.50 -14.23
N PRO A 69 -8.73 1.02 -13.13
CA PRO A 69 -8.48 2.39 -12.74
C PRO A 69 -7.00 2.56 -12.37
N PRO A 70 -6.42 3.76 -12.52
CA PRO A 70 -5.11 4.06 -12.00
C PRO A 70 -5.08 3.76 -10.49
N LEU A 71 -3.97 3.24 -10.00
CA LEU A 71 -3.77 2.94 -8.58
C LEU A 71 -2.64 3.84 -8.07
N THR A 72 -3.01 5.03 -7.66
CA THR A 72 -2.12 5.99 -7.01
C THR A 72 -2.33 5.97 -5.49
N LEU A 73 -1.50 6.70 -4.77
CA LEU A 73 -1.69 6.86 -3.33
C LEU A 73 -3.03 7.52 -2.98
N ASP A 74 -3.49 8.45 -3.81
CA ASP A 74 -4.79 9.14 -3.63
C ASP A 74 -6.00 8.21 -3.86
N ASP A 75 -5.79 7.07 -4.50
CA ASP A 75 -6.83 6.06 -4.71
C ASP A 75 -6.95 5.05 -3.56
N MET A 76 -6.08 5.13 -2.54
CA MET A 76 -6.09 4.19 -1.42
C MET A 76 -7.40 4.21 -0.64
N GLU A 77 -8.03 5.38 -0.47
CA GLU A 77 -9.33 5.49 0.19
C GLU A 77 -10.43 4.78 -0.62
N ARG A 78 -10.42 4.91 -1.94
CA ARG A 78 -11.34 4.18 -2.83
C ARG A 78 -11.08 2.67 -2.81
N ALA A 79 -9.84 2.27 -2.51
CA ALA A 79 -9.49 0.86 -2.32
C ALA A 79 -9.87 0.31 -0.92
N GLY A 80 -10.55 1.10 -0.09
CA GLY A 80 -11.04 0.71 1.23
C GLY A 80 -10.05 0.90 2.37
N PHE A 81 -9.01 1.71 2.17
CA PHE A 81 -8.11 2.13 3.24
C PHE A 81 -8.55 3.48 3.81
N LEU A 82 -8.32 3.68 5.10
CA LEU A 82 -8.52 4.94 5.79
C LEU A 82 -7.22 5.73 5.74
N LEU A 83 -7.24 6.99 5.35
CA LEU A 83 -6.16 7.89 5.66
C LEU A 83 -6.19 8.17 7.17
N LEU A 84 -5.16 7.71 7.89
CA LEU A 84 -5.07 7.90 9.34
C LEU A 84 -4.38 9.21 9.69
N ASP A 85 -3.27 9.51 9.02
CA ASP A 85 -2.49 10.73 9.27
C ASP A 85 -1.54 11.02 8.11
N GLU A 86 -1.18 12.30 7.94
CA GLU A 86 -0.18 12.75 6.97
C GLU A 86 0.65 13.90 7.53
N ARG A 87 1.97 13.75 7.45
CA ARG A 87 2.93 14.83 7.53
C ARG A 87 3.48 15.05 6.13
N SER A 88 2.91 16.00 5.42
CA SER A 88 3.26 16.28 4.02
C SER A 88 4.77 16.42 3.82
N GLY A 89 5.29 15.85 2.74
CA GLY A 89 6.73 15.80 2.45
C GLY A 89 7.51 14.73 3.23
N HIS A 90 6.91 14.07 4.21
CA HIS A 90 7.65 13.21 5.13
C HIS A 90 7.03 11.83 5.35
N GLU A 91 5.79 11.75 5.79
CA GLU A 91 5.14 10.47 6.14
C GLU A 91 3.64 10.52 5.92
N ILE A 92 3.08 9.46 5.36
CA ILE A 92 1.64 9.24 5.26
C ILE A 92 1.31 7.86 5.81
N VAL A 93 0.19 7.74 6.52
CA VAL A 93 -0.24 6.51 7.20
C VAL A 93 -1.66 6.16 6.77
N PHE A 94 -1.83 4.93 6.35
CA PHE A 94 -3.14 4.34 6.04
C PHE A 94 -3.45 3.18 6.97
N GLY A 95 -4.73 2.95 7.21
CA GLY A 95 -5.22 1.85 8.00
C GLY A 95 -6.41 1.14 7.37
N SER A 96 -6.66 -0.08 7.81
CA SER A 96 -7.86 -0.83 7.46
C SER A 96 -8.16 -1.86 8.53
N VAL A 97 -9.46 -2.11 8.78
CA VAL A 97 -9.93 -3.18 9.67
C VAL A 97 -10.60 -4.24 8.80
N VAL A 98 -10.03 -5.43 8.77
CA VAL A 98 -10.41 -6.44 7.78
C VAL A 98 -10.46 -7.86 8.36
N GLN A 99 -11.08 -8.76 7.61
CA GLN A 99 -11.02 -10.21 7.79
C GLN A 99 -10.43 -10.83 6.50
N PRO A 100 -9.11 -10.76 6.26
CA PRO A 100 -8.52 -11.06 4.95
C PRO A 100 -8.66 -12.53 4.54
N TRP A 101 -9.04 -13.40 5.47
CA TRP A 101 -9.37 -14.82 5.23
C TRP A 101 -10.83 -15.06 4.83
N LYS A 102 -11.66 -14.02 4.78
CA LYS A 102 -13.06 -14.09 4.32
C LYS A 102 -13.23 -13.29 3.05
N ALA A 103 -14.11 -13.75 2.17
CA ALA A 103 -14.58 -12.96 1.07
C ALA A 103 -15.41 -11.77 1.58
N VAL A 104 -15.20 -10.60 1.00
CA VAL A 104 -16.09 -9.46 1.22
C VAL A 104 -17.36 -9.72 0.41
N THR A 105 -18.50 -9.75 1.07
CA THR A 105 -19.81 -9.89 0.45
C THR A 105 -20.67 -8.70 0.83
N ASP A 106 -21.66 -8.35 -0.01
CA ASP A 106 -22.57 -7.23 0.27
C ASP A 106 -23.35 -7.41 1.58
N ASP A 107 -23.57 -8.67 1.97
CA ASP A 107 -24.30 -9.00 3.22
C ASP A 107 -23.45 -8.78 4.48
N LYS A 108 -22.13 -8.64 4.34
CA LYS A 108 -21.19 -8.41 5.45
C LYS A 108 -20.09 -7.44 5.00
N PRO A 109 -20.40 -6.15 4.89
CA PRO A 109 -19.39 -5.15 4.57
C PRO A 109 -18.32 -5.12 5.68
N ALA A 110 -17.10 -4.67 5.30
CA ALA A 110 -16.07 -4.37 6.30
C ALA A 110 -16.61 -3.33 7.29
N PRO A 111 -16.22 -3.39 8.59
CA PRO A 111 -16.65 -2.39 9.55
C PRO A 111 -16.15 -1.03 9.09
N GLN A 112 -17.05 -0.06 9.04
CA GLN A 112 -16.69 1.33 8.82
C GLN A 112 -16.12 1.88 10.13
N VAL A 113 -14.84 2.20 10.12
CA VAL A 113 -14.11 2.73 11.27
C VAL A 113 -13.60 4.11 10.87
N GLU A 114 -13.81 5.10 11.71
CA GLU A 114 -13.24 6.43 11.54
C GLU A 114 -11.78 6.44 11.99
N ALA A 115 -10.96 7.34 11.42
CA ALA A 115 -9.52 7.38 11.66
C ALA A 115 -9.16 7.57 13.15
N ASP A 116 -9.91 8.39 13.87
CA ASP A 116 -9.76 8.65 15.31
C ASP A 116 -10.09 7.44 16.19
N ARG A 117 -10.92 6.52 15.69
CA ARG A 117 -11.34 5.29 16.38
C ARG A 117 -10.50 4.07 16.01
N PHE A 118 -9.65 4.19 14.98
CA PHE A 118 -8.86 3.06 14.48
C PHE A 118 -7.97 2.44 15.57
N ALA A 119 -7.24 3.25 16.32
CA ALA A 119 -6.34 2.76 17.37
C ALA A 119 -7.09 1.99 18.47
N ALA A 120 -8.28 2.48 18.86
CA ALA A 120 -9.11 1.90 19.92
C ALA A 120 -9.99 0.74 19.45
N PHE A 121 -10.00 0.41 18.14
CA PHE A 121 -10.84 -0.69 17.63
C PHE A 121 -10.39 -2.04 18.20
N ASP A 122 -11.32 -2.77 18.86
CA ASP A 122 -11.05 -4.03 19.55
C ASP A 122 -12.16 -5.11 19.36
N ILE A 123 -13.13 -4.85 18.47
CA ILE A 123 -14.20 -5.83 18.20
C ILE A 123 -13.59 -7.15 17.76
N PRO A 124 -13.90 -8.29 18.46
CA PRO A 124 -13.33 -9.59 18.13
C PRO A 124 -13.67 -10.06 16.71
N GLY A 125 -12.79 -10.80 16.11
CA GLY A 125 -13.00 -11.40 14.79
C GLY A 125 -12.28 -10.69 13.65
N TYR A 126 -11.51 -9.63 13.90
CA TYR A 126 -10.86 -8.80 12.89
C TYR A 126 -9.33 -8.75 13.05
N VAL A 127 -8.67 -8.17 12.08
CA VAL A 127 -7.30 -7.65 12.19
C VAL A 127 -7.28 -6.18 11.79
N LYS A 128 -6.51 -5.39 12.52
CA LYS A 128 -6.11 -4.03 12.15
C LYS A 128 -4.85 -4.12 11.33
N VAL A 129 -4.84 -3.50 10.17
CA VAL A 129 -3.64 -3.35 9.33
C VAL A 129 -3.37 -1.88 9.20
N ALA A 130 -2.17 -1.44 9.53
CA ALA A 130 -1.72 -0.08 9.26
C ALA A 130 -0.40 -0.12 8.51
N PHE A 131 -0.22 0.78 7.55
CA PHE A 131 1.05 0.93 6.86
C PHE A 131 1.36 2.40 6.61
N ASN A 132 2.65 2.71 6.55
CA ASN A 132 3.13 4.03 6.17
C ASN A 132 3.96 3.98 4.89
N ILE A 133 4.16 5.17 4.33
CA ILE A 133 5.24 5.48 3.41
C ILE A 133 5.93 6.71 3.98
N ARG A 134 7.25 6.60 4.21
CA ARG A 134 8.08 7.65 4.79
C ARG A 134 9.24 7.97 3.87
N VAL A 135 9.53 9.26 3.71
CA VAL A 135 10.62 9.79 2.92
C VAL A 135 11.52 10.61 3.84
N GLU A 136 12.80 10.28 3.88
CA GLU A 136 13.78 10.94 4.73
C GLU A 136 15.04 11.30 3.92
N PRO A 137 15.76 12.36 4.29
CA PRO A 137 17.04 12.67 3.69
C PRO A 137 18.04 11.52 3.90
N TYR A 138 18.82 11.19 2.88
CA TYR A 138 19.84 10.16 2.91
C TYR A 138 21.15 10.62 2.26
N GLY A 139 22.02 11.23 3.04
CA GLY A 139 23.24 11.85 2.51
C GLY A 139 22.96 13.07 1.64
N SER A 140 23.86 13.39 0.72
CA SER A 140 23.73 14.58 -0.14
C SER A 140 22.81 14.31 -1.34
N GLY A 141 21.68 15.03 -1.44
CA GLY A 141 20.82 15.04 -2.61
C GLY A 141 20.09 13.71 -2.90
N ARG A 142 20.01 12.82 -1.89
CA ARG A 142 19.30 11.54 -1.99
C ARG A 142 18.23 11.44 -0.91
N ALA A 143 17.28 10.54 -1.13
CA ALA A 143 16.26 10.22 -0.16
C ALA A 143 16.24 8.72 0.14
N LEU A 144 15.75 8.36 1.33
CA LEU A 144 15.39 7.01 1.72
C LEU A 144 13.87 6.92 1.77
N ILE A 145 13.29 6.03 0.98
CA ILE A 145 11.88 5.67 1.12
C ILE A 145 11.80 4.42 1.98
N THR A 146 11.00 4.47 3.01
CA THR A 146 10.68 3.32 3.86
C THR A 146 9.17 3.12 3.88
N THR A 147 8.73 1.87 3.78
CA THR A 147 7.35 1.48 4.06
C THR A 147 7.36 0.38 5.12
N GLU A 148 6.57 0.58 6.15
CA GLU A 148 6.36 -0.39 7.21
C GLU A 148 4.87 -0.72 7.27
N THR A 149 4.54 -2.01 7.34
CA THR A 149 3.19 -2.48 7.54
C THR A 149 3.13 -3.27 8.83
N ARG A 150 2.18 -2.94 9.67
CA ARG A 150 1.89 -3.62 10.93
C ARG A 150 0.50 -4.24 10.89
N THR A 151 0.36 -5.39 11.49
CA THR A 151 -0.92 -6.06 11.65
C THR A 151 -1.09 -6.50 13.10
N ALA A 152 -2.24 -6.16 13.69
CA ALA A 152 -2.65 -6.59 15.02
C ALA A 152 -4.02 -7.27 14.95
N ALA A 153 -4.11 -8.48 15.51
CA ALA A 153 -5.36 -9.18 15.64
C ALA A 153 -6.13 -8.69 16.88
N THR A 154 -7.45 -8.61 16.76
CA THR A 154 -8.33 -8.18 17.87
C THR A 154 -8.60 -9.30 18.88
N ASP A 155 -8.27 -10.55 18.54
CA ASP A 155 -8.43 -11.71 19.41
C ASP A 155 -7.52 -12.87 18.97
N PRO A 156 -7.24 -13.86 19.86
CA PRO A 156 -6.35 -14.98 19.54
C PRO A 156 -6.86 -15.89 18.41
N ALA A 157 -8.17 -15.98 18.18
CA ALA A 157 -8.71 -16.78 17.09
C ALA A 157 -8.46 -16.11 15.74
N SER A 158 -8.60 -14.80 15.69
CA SER A 158 -8.25 -13.97 14.53
C SER A 158 -6.76 -14.02 14.22
N LEU A 159 -5.90 -14.00 15.24
CA LEU A 159 -4.46 -14.17 15.05
C LEU A 159 -4.11 -15.50 14.38
N ARG A 160 -4.68 -16.61 14.85
CA ARG A 160 -4.44 -17.94 14.25
C ARG A 160 -4.93 -18.02 12.79
N ARG A 161 -6.07 -17.40 12.47
CA ARG A 161 -6.61 -17.35 11.10
C ARG A 161 -5.72 -16.50 10.20
N PHE A 162 -5.30 -15.34 10.71
CA PHE A 162 -4.40 -14.44 10.00
C PHE A 162 -3.05 -15.10 9.75
N ALA A 163 -2.46 -15.78 10.71
CA ALA A 163 -1.18 -16.47 10.55
C ALA A 163 -1.23 -17.49 9.41
N ARG A 164 -2.30 -18.30 9.32
CA ARG A 164 -2.48 -19.25 8.20
C ARG A 164 -2.61 -18.56 6.85
N TYR A 165 -3.42 -17.50 6.78
CA TYR A 165 -3.56 -16.67 5.60
C TYR A 165 -2.21 -16.05 5.19
N TRP A 166 -1.44 -15.53 6.17
CA TRP A 166 -0.19 -14.85 5.94
C TRP A 166 0.92 -15.76 5.42
N LEU A 167 0.93 -17.04 5.80
CA LEU A 167 1.86 -18.02 5.24
C LEU A 167 1.74 -18.15 3.71
N LEU A 168 0.54 -17.98 3.19
CA LEU A 168 0.29 -18.07 1.74
C LEU A 168 0.48 -16.70 1.05
N VAL A 169 0.01 -15.63 1.65
CA VAL A 169 -0.11 -14.31 1.01
C VAL A 169 1.09 -13.41 1.31
N GLY A 170 1.78 -13.61 2.43
CA GLY A 170 2.91 -12.79 2.86
C GLY A 170 4.00 -12.62 1.80
N PRO A 171 4.52 -13.68 1.17
CA PRO A 171 5.54 -13.56 0.13
C PRO A 171 5.11 -12.69 -1.05
N PHE A 172 3.85 -12.79 -1.48
CA PHE A 172 3.30 -11.96 -2.56
C PHE A 172 3.14 -10.51 -2.12
N SER A 173 2.73 -10.29 -0.87
CA SER A 173 2.61 -8.96 -0.28
C SER A 173 3.97 -8.26 -0.21
N ALA A 174 5.03 -8.95 0.21
CA ALA A 174 6.40 -8.45 0.21
C ALA A 174 6.87 -8.07 -1.20
N LEU A 175 6.57 -8.91 -2.19
CA LEU A 175 6.94 -8.64 -3.58
C LEU A 175 6.22 -7.40 -4.13
N ILE A 176 4.92 -7.23 -3.86
CA ILE A 176 4.17 -6.03 -4.25
C ILE A 176 4.85 -4.78 -3.69
N ARG A 177 5.20 -4.73 -2.40
CA ARG A 177 5.85 -3.57 -1.77
C ARG A 177 7.21 -3.26 -2.40
N ARG A 178 8.03 -4.28 -2.66
CA ARG A 178 9.34 -4.09 -3.32
C ARG A 178 9.17 -3.53 -4.73
N LEU A 179 8.19 -3.99 -5.49
CA LEU A 179 7.89 -3.49 -6.82
C LEU A 179 7.36 -2.06 -6.77
N THR A 180 6.47 -1.76 -5.82
CA THR A 180 5.97 -0.40 -5.57
C THR A 180 7.12 0.57 -5.31
N LEU A 181 8.03 0.25 -4.39
CA LEU A 181 9.19 1.09 -4.09
C LEU A 181 10.10 1.28 -5.31
N ARG A 182 10.28 0.25 -6.16
CA ARG A 182 11.06 0.36 -7.39
C ARG A 182 10.39 1.28 -8.42
N ILE A 183 9.07 1.25 -8.54
CA ILE A 183 8.33 2.15 -9.44
C ILE A 183 8.50 3.58 -8.98
N VAL A 184 8.25 3.86 -7.69
CA VAL A 184 8.40 5.20 -7.11
C VAL A 184 9.84 5.70 -7.27
N LYS A 185 10.85 4.86 -6.98
CA LYS A 185 12.28 5.19 -7.22
C LYS A 185 12.51 5.57 -8.68
N SER A 186 12.09 4.74 -9.62
CA SER A 186 12.27 5.01 -11.06
C SER A 186 11.59 6.31 -11.49
N ASP A 187 10.41 6.64 -10.95
CA ASP A 187 9.71 7.86 -11.28
C ASP A 187 10.38 9.10 -10.68
N ALA A 188 10.89 9.01 -9.44
CA ALA A 188 11.61 10.08 -8.78
C ALA A 188 12.94 10.41 -9.46
N GLU A 189 13.66 9.39 -9.96
CA GLU A 189 14.96 9.51 -10.61
C GLU A 189 14.87 9.93 -12.08
N ARG A 190 13.69 9.85 -12.68
CA ARG A 190 13.48 10.42 -14.03
C ARG A 190 13.49 11.92 -13.96
N ARG A 191 14.60 12.55 -14.34
CA ARG A 191 14.68 14.01 -14.49
C ARG A 191 13.64 14.45 -15.52
N PRO A 192 12.75 15.42 -15.22
CA PRO A 192 11.92 16.03 -16.26
C PRO A 192 12.84 16.75 -17.24
N GLY A 193 12.96 16.18 -18.45
CA GLY A 193 13.40 16.88 -19.65
C GLY A 193 14.83 17.38 -19.72
N LEU A 194 15.77 16.50 -20.12
CA LEU A 194 16.70 16.88 -21.18
C LEU A 194 15.99 16.56 -22.51
N THR A 195 15.03 17.37 -22.90
CA THR A 195 14.67 17.49 -24.31
C THR A 195 15.94 17.95 -25.02
N SER A 196 16.49 17.07 -25.84
CA SER A 196 17.56 17.38 -26.78
C SER A 196 17.25 18.73 -27.45
N THR A 197 18.03 19.75 -27.07
CA THR A 197 18.11 20.98 -27.82
C THR A 197 18.69 20.59 -29.17
N THR A 198 17.82 20.41 -30.15
CA THR A 198 18.19 20.26 -31.54
C THR A 198 19.01 21.49 -31.91
N ARG A 199 20.30 21.29 -32.09
CA ARG A 199 21.23 22.29 -32.64
C ARG A 199 20.66 22.75 -33.98
N PRO A 200 20.43 24.05 -34.20
CA PRO A 200 20.04 24.53 -35.53
C PRO A 200 21.15 24.21 -36.52
N PRO A 201 20.80 23.88 -37.78
CA PRO A 201 21.79 23.69 -38.82
C PRO A 201 22.46 25.04 -39.13
N ASP A 202 23.79 25.05 -39.04
CA ASP A 202 24.58 26.18 -39.47
C ASP A 202 24.32 26.48 -40.96
N ALA A 203 23.90 27.71 -41.23
CA ALA A 203 23.87 28.31 -42.58
C ALA A 203 25.21 28.96 -42.88
#